data_abe7455daa9b284767cea4783145a2da
#
_entry.id   abe7455daa9b284767cea4783145a2da
#
_cell.length_a   1.000
_cell.length_b   1.000
_cell.length_c   1.000
_cell.angle_alpha   90.00
_cell.angle_beta   90.00
_cell.angle_gamma   90.00
#
_symmetry.space_group_name_H-M   'P 1'
#
loop_
_entity.id
_entity.type
_entity.pdbx_description
1 polymer ?
#
loop_
_entity_poly.entity_id
_entity_poly.type
_entity_poly.pdbx_seq_one_letter_code
_entity_poly.pdbx_strand_id
1 'polypeptide(L)'
;MKALQTTRMFIILFLTLGSATAFPHEMIPVVDPDALTLTADDYAEIGQLVVRYAWILDHCTNGGYDYADLYVEDGQFSAAEDWGTTSNDNRTFVSKGRDALAAAAGGKGDGTCMDPEDYIGYGINHIVVNHVITPTADGAVGKHKLIAIGICGYPHLMELQGGYEDVYVKTEDGWKFKSRIHVFRQAPSLQFGVCMNKEELHSH
;
A
#
# COMPACT_ATOMS: atom_id res chain seq x y z
N MET A 1 -51.74 40.15 51.71
CA MET A 1 -51.92 39.23 50.59
C MET A 1 -50.80 39.47 49.64
N LYS A 2 -49.76 38.61 49.61
CA LYS A 2 -48.58 38.69 48.66
C LYS A 2 -48.80 37.66 47.60
N ALA A 3 -48.87 38.14 46.33
CA ALA A 3 -49.00 37.29 45.16
C ALA A 3 -47.63 36.65 44.81
N LEU A 4 -47.62 35.35 44.69
CA LEU A 4 -46.46 34.54 44.27
C LEU A 4 -46.45 34.55 42.74
N GLN A 5 -45.44 35.16 42.13
CA GLN A 5 -45.17 35.08 40.70
C GLN A 5 -44.32 33.84 40.41
N THR A 6 -44.89 32.87 39.73
CA THR A 6 -44.20 31.66 39.25
C THR A 6 -43.58 31.93 37.89
N THR A 7 -42.26 32.10 37.85
CA THR A 7 -41.50 32.22 36.62
C THR A 7 -41.33 30.81 36.02
N ARG A 8 -41.96 30.56 34.88
CA ARG A 8 -41.75 29.33 34.09
C ARG A 8 -40.48 29.53 33.24
N MET A 9 -39.45 28.76 33.58
CA MET A 9 -38.20 28.66 32.81
C MET A 9 -38.42 27.69 31.64
N PHE A 10 -38.45 28.22 30.40
CA PHE A 10 -38.45 27.40 29.20
C PHE A 10 -37.02 26.94 28.92
N ILE A 11 -36.77 25.64 29.09
CA ILE A 11 -35.51 25.00 28.62
C ILE A 11 -35.69 24.72 27.14
N ILE A 12 -35.04 25.50 26.31
CA ILE A 12 -34.91 25.21 24.87
C ILE A 12 -33.78 24.21 24.69
N LEU A 13 -34.16 22.97 24.43
CA LEU A 13 -33.23 21.89 24.11
C LEU A 13 -32.78 22.08 22.63
N PHE A 14 -31.61 22.63 22.42
CA PHE A 14 -30.97 22.63 21.09
C PHE A 14 -30.53 21.20 20.78
N LEU A 15 -31.28 20.48 19.97
CA LEU A 15 -30.78 19.29 19.26
C LEU A 15 -29.84 19.76 18.17
N THR A 16 -28.54 19.71 18.42
CA THR A 16 -27.54 19.75 17.37
C THR A 16 -27.60 18.45 16.59
N LEU A 17 -28.21 18.49 15.41
CA LEU A 17 -28.05 17.44 14.41
C LEU A 17 -26.58 17.45 13.99
N GLY A 18 -25.79 16.59 14.61
CA GLY A 18 -24.45 16.29 14.16
C GLY A 18 -24.58 15.69 12.77
N SER A 19 -24.12 16.41 11.75
CA SER A 19 -23.93 15.87 10.41
C SER A 19 -22.94 14.70 10.54
N ALA A 20 -23.45 13.47 10.50
CA ALA A 20 -22.63 12.30 10.32
C ALA A 20 -21.98 12.45 8.93
N THR A 21 -20.71 12.80 8.89
CA THR A 21 -19.90 12.68 7.69
C THR A 21 -19.91 11.21 7.31
N ALA A 22 -20.69 10.86 6.30
CA ALA A 22 -20.66 9.53 5.72
C ALA A 22 -19.25 9.25 5.29
N PHE A 23 -18.60 8.26 5.90
CA PHE A 23 -17.36 7.70 5.38
C PHE A 23 -17.65 7.22 3.95
N PRO A 24 -16.78 7.53 2.97
CA PRO A 24 -16.98 7.03 1.62
C PRO A 24 -17.04 5.51 1.67
N HIS A 25 -18.20 4.97 1.28
CA HIS A 25 -18.55 3.55 1.39
C HIS A 25 -17.88 2.68 0.30
N GLU A 26 -16.95 3.23 -0.49
CA GLU A 26 -16.33 2.55 -1.62
C GLU A 26 -14.96 1.96 -1.27
N MET A 27 -14.92 0.99 -0.35
CA MET A 27 -13.70 0.21 -0.15
C MET A 27 -13.66 -1.09 -0.98
N ILE A 28 -14.76 -1.50 -1.57
CA ILE A 28 -14.84 -2.65 -2.47
C ILE A 28 -15.32 -2.13 -3.82
N PRO A 29 -14.52 -2.28 -4.90
CA PRO A 29 -14.97 -1.86 -6.23
C PRO A 29 -16.26 -2.56 -6.60
N VAL A 30 -17.22 -1.81 -7.14
CA VAL A 30 -18.39 -2.41 -7.78
C VAL A 30 -17.90 -3.18 -9.00
N VAL A 31 -18.33 -4.44 -9.14
CA VAL A 31 -17.96 -5.25 -10.29
C VAL A 31 -18.56 -4.60 -11.55
N ASP A 32 -17.69 -4.27 -12.51
CA ASP A 32 -18.07 -3.75 -13.81
C ASP A 32 -18.90 -4.82 -14.54
N PRO A 33 -20.09 -4.51 -15.09
CA PRO A 33 -20.89 -5.47 -15.85
C PRO A 33 -20.18 -6.00 -17.10
N ASP A 34 -19.22 -5.24 -17.63
CA ASP A 34 -18.40 -5.64 -18.79
C ASP A 34 -17.07 -6.30 -18.36
N ALA A 35 -16.88 -6.56 -17.06
CA ALA A 35 -15.67 -7.16 -16.54
C ALA A 35 -15.42 -8.57 -17.10
N LEU A 36 -14.15 -8.91 -17.24
CA LEU A 36 -13.72 -10.26 -17.58
C LEU A 36 -14.20 -11.26 -16.52
N THR A 37 -14.48 -12.50 -16.95
CA THR A 37 -14.66 -13.59 -15.99
C THR A 37 -13.30 -14.17 -15.63
N LEU A 38 -12.87 -13.99 -14.39
CA LEU A 38 -11.66 -14.64 -13.88
C LEU A 38 -11.95 -16.08 -13.48
N THR A 39 -11.05 -16.98 -13.87
CA THR A 39 -11.07 -18.38 -13.45
C THR A 39 -10.40 -18.56 -12.08
N ALA A 40 -10.53 -19.74 -11.47
CA ALA A 40 -9.81 -20.07 -10.26
C ALA A 40 -8.28 -19.99 -10.44
N ASP A 41 -7.80 -20.37 -11.63
CA ASP A 41 -6.38 -20.29 -11.97
C ASP A 41 -5.91 -18.82 -12.06
N ASP A 42 -6.71 -17.91 -12.62
CA ASP A 42 -6.40 -16.48 -12.64
C ASP A 42 -6.25 -15.92 -11.24
N TYR A 43 -7.17 -16.24 -10.33
CA TYR A 43 -7.06 -15.82 -8.91
C TYR A 43 -5.82 -16.40 -8.25
N ALA A 44 -5.47 -17.66 -8.53
CA ALA A 44 -4.27 -18.29 -7.99
C ALA A 44 -2.99 -17.65 -8.55
N GLU A 45 -2.92 -17.38 -9.86
CA GLU A 45 -1.78 -16.72 -10.51
C GLU A 45 -1.56 -15.30 -9.98
N ILE A 46 -2.63 -14.50 -9.87
CA ILE A 46 -2.55 -13.14 -9.27
C ILE A 46 -2.09 -13.24 -7.82
N GLY A 47 -2.62 -14.18 -7.03
CA GLY A 47 -2.20 -14.43 -5.66
C GLY A 47 -0.70 -14.77 -5.57
N GLN A 48 -0.20 -15.63 -6.47
CA GLN A 48 1.22 -15.99 -6.54
C GLN A 48 2.08 -14.79 -6.99
N LEU A 49 1.61 -13.94 -7.89
CA LEU A 49 2.30 -12.73 -8.30
C LEU A 49 2.53 -11.81 -7.10
N VAL A 50 1.50 -11.61 -6.26
CA VAL A 50 1.57 -10.79 -5.05
C VAL A 50 2.55 -11.39 -4.02
N VAL A 51 2.56 -12.69 -3.84
CA VAL A 51 3.50 -13.37 -2.91
C VAL A 51 4.94 -13.29 -3.43
N ARG A 52 5.16 -13.55 -4.72
CA ARG A 52 6.49 -13.43 -5.33
C ARG A 52 7.05 -12.03 -5.23
N TYR A 53 6.21 -11.00 -5.36
CA TYR A 53 6.59 -9.61 -5.16
C TYR A 53 7.29 -9.40 -3.81
N ALA A 54 6.67 -9.81 -2.70
CA ALA A 54 7.23 -9.66 -1.37
C ALA A 54 8.57 -10.40 -1.25
N TRP A 55 8.61 -11.67 -1.64
CA TRP A 55 9.82 -12.49 -1.57
C TRP A 55 10.99 -11.91 -2.37
N ILE A 56 10.73 -11.48 -3.61
CA ILE A 56 11.76 -10.95 -4.51
C ILE A 56 12.28 -9.60 -3.99
N LEU A 57 11.38 -8.73 -3.52
CA LEU A 57 11.74 -7.43 -2.97
C LEU A 57 12.62 -7.56 -1.72
N ASP A 58 12.25 -8.45 -0.79
CA ASP A 58 12.96 -8.66 0.47
C ASP A 58 14.39 -9.20 0.25
N HIS A 59 14.67 -9.82 -0.89
CA HIS A 59 15.94 -10.46 -1.19
C HIS A 59 16.73 -9.78 -2.32
N CYS A 60 16.19 -8.76 -2.95
CA CYS A 60 16.79 -8.08 -4.11
C CYS A 60 17.34 -9.09 -5.16
N THR A 61 16.53 -10.09 -5.55
CA THR A 61 17.00 -11.13 -6.45
C THR A 61 17.39 -10.56 -7.81
N ASN A 62 18.48 -11.09 -8.41
CA ASN A 62 18.98 -10.70 -9.72
C ASN A 62 19.18 -9.17 -9.86
N GLY A 63 19.74 -8.52 -8.81
CA GLY A 63 19.96 -7.07 -8.83
C GLY A 63 18.66 -6.24 -8.99
N GLY A 64 17.55 -6.72 -8.46
CA GLY A 64 16.23 -6.09 -8.57
C GLY A 64 15.50 -6.38 -9.87
N TYR A 65 16.13 -7.03 -10.87
CA TYR A 65 15.46 -7.27 -12.15
C TYR A 65 14.34 -8.32 -12.07
N ASP A 66 14.42 -9.30 -11.16
CA ASP A 66 13.30 -10.22 -10.96
C ASP A 66 12.05 -9.49 -10.44
N TYR A 67 12.25 -8.42 -9.66
CA TYR A 67 11.14 -7.54 -9.24
C TYR A 67 10.56 -6.77 -10.42
N ALA A 68 11.42 -6.18 -11.26
CA ALA A 68 10.99 -5.46 -12.45
C ALA A 68 10.22 -6.35 -13.42
N ASP A 69 10.60 -7.62 -13.55
CA ASP A 69 9.99 -8.59 -14.46
C ASP A 69 8.59 -9.07 -14.00
N LEU A 70 8.16 -8.71 -12.78
CA LEU A 70 6.77 -8.87 -12.33
C LEU A 70 5.81 -7.84 -12.98
N TYR A 71 6.35 -6.80 -13.60
CA TYR A 71 5.59 -5.74 -14.24
C TYR A 71 5.59 -5.90 -15.76
N VAL A 72 4.61 -5.28 -16.42
CA VAL A 72 4.69 -5.07 -17.87
C VAL A 72 5.75 -4.04 -18.20
N GLU A 73 6.18 -3.94 -19.47
CA GLU A 73 7.28 -3.06 -19.92
C GLU A 73 7.12 -1.60 -19.47
N ASP A 74 5.90 -1.06 -19.57
CA ASP A 74 5.56 0.30 -19.14
C ASP A 74 4.95 0.36 -17.72
N GLY A 75 5.10 -0.72 -16.96
CA GLY A 75 4.58 -0.86 -15.61
C GLY A 75 5.23 0.09 -14.62
N GLN A 76 4.53 0.36 -13.52
CA GLN A 76 5.00 1.33 -12.53
C GLN A 76 4.72 0.89 -11.10
N PHE A 77 5.65 1.27 -10.22
CA PHE A 77 5.49 1.26 -8.78
C PHE A 77 5.47 2.69 -8.24
N SER A 78 4.60 2.98 -7.29
CA SER A 78 4.52 4.29 -6.66
C SER A 78 4.02 4.18 -5.23
N ALA A 79 4.06 5.29 -4.50
CA ALA A 79 3.50 5.38 -3.16
C ALA A 79 2.51 6.54 -3.05
N ALA A 80 1.51 6.40 -2.17
CA ALA A 80 0.52 7.40 -1.87
C ALA A 80 0.15 7.37 -0.39
N GLU A 81 -0.32 8.50 0.14
CA GLU A 81 -0.73 8.60 1.55
C GLU A 81 -2.15 8.08 1.78
N ASP A 82 -3.01 8.13 0.76
CA ASP A 82 -4.42 7.76 0.85
C ASP A 82 -4.82 6.72 -0.20
N TRP A 83 -5.81 5.90 0.17
CA TRP A 83 -6.46 4.95 -0.72
C TRP A 83 -7.27 5.66 -1.82
N GLY A 84 -7.32 5.04 -2.99
CA GLY A 84 -8.05 5.59 -4.13
C GLY A 84 -7.28 6.67 -4.89
N THR A 85 -5.99 6.85 -4.63
CA THR A 85 -5.15 7.79 -5.35
C THR A 85 -4.83 7.28 -6.75
N THR A 86 -5.57 7.75 -7.74
CA THR A 86 -5.37 7.38 -9.16
C THR A 86 -4.47 8.37 -9.90
N SER A 87 -4.38 9.64 -9.44
CA SER A 87 -3.54 10.67 -10.03
C SER A 87 -2.08 10.53 -9.61
N ASN A 88 -1.15 10.62 -10.56
CA ASN A 88 0.28 10.65 -10.28
C ASN A 88 0.71 11.89 -9.46
N ASP A 89 -0.07 12.98 -9.53
CA ASP A 89 0.25 14.24 -8.82
C ASP A 89 0.18 14.09 -7.30
N ASN A 90 -0.59 13.11 -6.80
CA ASN A 90 -0.74 12.83 -5.38
C ASN A 90 0.18 11.68 -4.92
N ARG A 91 1.17 11.29 -5.72
CA ARG A 91 2.11 10.23 -5.38
C ARG A 91 3.42 10.82 -4.89
N THR A 92 4.01 10.18 -3.87
CA THR A 92 5.27 10.64 -3.29
C THR A 92 6.47 10.35 -4.17
N PHE A 93 6.40 9.28 -4.95
CA PHE A 93 7.36 8.92 -6.00
C PHE A 93 6.72 7.99 -7.02
N VAL A 94 7.35 7.89 -8.19
CA VAL A 94 6.96 6.95 -9.25
C VAL A 94 8.21 6.34 -9.86
N SER A 95 8.33 5.00 -9.80
CA SER A 95 9.33 4.22 -10.53
C SER A 95 8.64 3.55 -11.71
N LYS A 96 9.03 3.90 -12.93
CA LYS A 96 8.41 3.42 -14.16
C LYS A 96 9.42 2.79 -15.10
N GLY A 97 9.07 1.65 -15.66
CA GLY A 97 9.92 0.89 -16.57
C GLY A 97 10.95 0.05 -15.84
N ARG A 98 11.56 -0.89 -16.57
CA ARG A 98 12.34 -2.00 -16.02
C ARG A 98 13.50 -1.56 -15.14
N ASP A 99 14.32 -0.61 -15.59
CA ASP A 99 15.51 -0.19 -14.83
C ASP A 99 15.14 0.60 -13.56
N ALA A 100 14.11 1.48 -13.65
CA ALA A 100 13.64 2.23 -12.49
C ALA A 100 12.99 1.30 -11.44
N LEU A 101 12.29 0.26 -11.88
CA LEU A 101 11.71 -0.76 -11.00
C LEU A 101 12.79 -1.60 -10.34
N ALA A 102 13.82 -2.02 -11.08
CA ALA A 102 14.96 -2.74 -10.51
C ALA A 102 15.70 -1.90 -9.45
N ALA A 103 15.92 -0.60 -9.72
CA ALA A 103 16.51 0.32 -8.75
C ALA A 103 15.63 0.50 -7.51
N ALA A 104 14.29 0.55 -7.65
CA ALA A 104 13.36 0.62 -6.52
C ALA A 104 13.41 -0.63 -5.62
N ALA A 105 13.84 -1.77 -6.15
CA ALA A 105 14.07 -3.00 -5.41
C ALA A 105 15.52 -3.14 -4.88
N GLY A 106 16.30 -2.07 -4.89
CA GLY A 106 17.68 -2.06 -4.38
C GLY A 106 18.74 -2.47 -5.40
N GLY A 107 18.42 -2.54 -6.69
CA GLY A 107 19.39 -2.85 -7.73
C GLY A 107 20.34 -1.68 -8.06
N LYS A 108 21.62 -1.98 -8.36
CA LYS A 108 22.63 -1.00 -8.77
C LYS A 108 22.65 -0.76 -10.29
N GLY A 109 21.84 -1.48 -11.07
CA GLY A 109 21.82 -1.39 -12.53
C GLY A 109 22.87 -2.24 -13.25
N ASP A 110 23.77 -2.87 -12.53
CA ASP A 110 24.82 -3.80 -13.03
C ASP A 110 24.50 -5.28 -12.74
N GLY A 111 23.29 -5.56 -12.29
CA GLY A 111 22.84 -6.89 -11.87
C GLY A 111 23.18 -7.24 -10.42
N THR A 112 23.76 -6.31 -9.67
CA THR A 112 24.03 -6.47 -8.23
C THR A 112 23.07 -5.64 -7.38
N CYS A 113 23.01 -5.98 -6.10
CA CYS A 113 22.20 -5.25 -5.12
C CYS A 113 23.02 -4.20 -4.37
N MET A 114 22.36 -3.16 -3.88
CA MET A 114 22.95 -2.20 -2.95
C MET A 114 23.44 -2.92 -1.69
N ASP A 115 24.42 -2.34 -1.03
CA ASP A 115 24.88 -2.86 0.24
C ASP A 115 23.81 -2.63 1.33
N PRO A 116 23.75 -3.49 2.36
CA PRO A 116 22.70 -3.39 3.40
C PRO A 116 22.62 -2.04 4.11
N GLU A 117 23.74 -1.32 4.17
CA GLU A 117 23.83 0.00 4.81
C GLU A 117 23.31 1.13 3.91
N ASP A 118 23.23 0.89 2.60
CA ASP A 118 22.83 1.89 1.59
C ASP A 118 21.35 1.76 1.17
N TYR A 119 20.70 0.65 1.51
CA TYR A 119 19.33 0.38 1.09
C TYR A 119 18.40 0.14 2.27
N ILE A 120 17.49 1.09 2.50
CA ILE A 120 16.53 1.05 3.62
C ILE A 120 15.61 -0.18 3.60
N GLY A 121 15.39 -0.76 2.43
CA GLY A 121 14.58 -1.99 2.27
C GLY A 121 15.27 -3.26 2.76
N TYR A 122 16.56 -3.20 3.06
CA TYR A 122 17.30 -4.39 3.45
C TYR A 122 16.90 -4.87 4.84
N GLY A 123 16.56 -6.16 4.93
CA GLY A 123 16.12 -6.75 6.20
C GLY A 123 14.65 -6.55 6.53
N ILE A 124 13.90 -5.84 5.69
CA ILE A 124 12.44 -5.78 5.80
C ILE A 124 11.85 -7.10 5.31
N ASN A 125 10.85 -7.59 6.02
CA ASN A 125 10.00 -8.69 5.58
C ASN A 125 8.60 -8.16 5.28
N HIS A 126 8.17 -8.25 4.03
CA HIS A 126 6.85 -7.83 3.59
C HIS A 126 5.85 -8.99 3.73
N ILE A 127 4.85 -8.82 4.59
CA ILE A 127 3.74 -9.75 4.74
C ILE A 127 2.51 -9.13 4.10
N VAL A 128 2.12 -9.63 2.92
CA VAL A 128 0.96 -9.14 2.17
C VAL A 128 -0.20 -10.09 2.38
N VAL A 129 -1.32 -9.56 2.90
CA VAL A 129 -2.49 -10.33 3.30
C VAL A 129 -3.80 -9.67 2.86
N ASN A 130 -4.93 -10.32 3.12
CA ASN A 130 -6.28 -9.79 2.89
C ASN A 130 -6.49 -9.36 1.42
N HIS A 131 -6.23 -10.27 0.50
CA HIS A 131 -6.37 -10.03 -0.93
C HIS A 131 -7.84 -9.86 -1.32
N VAL A 132 -8.16 -8.73 -1.94
CA VAL A 132 -9.43 -8.50 -2.65
C VAL A 132 -9.09 -8.26 -4.11
N ILE A 133 -9.50 -9.16 -4.99
CA ILE A 133 -9.25 -9.09 -6.43
C ILE A 133 -10.60 -8.94 -7.12
N THR A 134 -10.73 -7.92 -7.96
CA THR A 134 -11.94 -7.59 -8.69
C THR A 134 -11.64 -7.56 -10.19
N PRO A 135 -12.36 -8.33 -11.02
CA PRO A 135 -12.19 -8.28 -12.47
C PRO A 135 -12.58 -6.91 -13.03
N THR A 136 -11.93 -6.53 -14.13
CA THR A 136 -12.23 -5.35 -14.95
C THR A 136 -12.36 -5.75 -16.41
N ALA A 137 -12.75 -4.83 -17.29
CA ALA A 137 -12.84 -5.13 -18.73
C ALA A 137 -11.48 -5.56 -19.33
N ASP A 138 -10.36 -5.01 -18.83
CA ASP A 138 -9.03 -5.21 -19.41
C ASP A 138 -8.10 -6.07 -18.54
N GLY A 139 -8.60 -6.64 -17.43
CA GLY A 139 -7.78 -7.41 -16.51
C GLY A 139 -8.38 -7.53 -15.12
N ALA A 140 -7.67 -7.06 -14.09
CA ALA A 140 -8.15 -7.05 -12.72
C ALA A 140 -7.54 -5.89 -11.92
N VAL A 141 -8.22 -5.51 -10.84
CA VAL A 141 -7.67 -4.63 -9.81
C VAL A 141 -7.60 -5.36 -8.48
N GLY A 142 -6.66 -4.97 -7.63
CA GLY A 142 -6.47 -5.60 -6.32
C GLY A 142 -6.28 -4.59 -5.20
N LYS A 143 -6.71 -5.01 -4.00
CA LYS A 143 -6.38 -4.33 -2.74
C LYS A 143 -5.83 -5.34 -1.75
N HIS A 144 -4.76 -4.96 -1.09
CA HIS A 144 -4.06 -5.84 -0.16
C HIS A 144 -3.65 -5.04 1.09
N LYS A 145 -3.55 -5.74 2.21
CA LYS A 145 -2.93 -5.18 3.42
C LYS A 145 -1.47 -5.57 3.47
N LEU A 146 -0.64 -4.63 3.94
CA LEU A 146 0.78 -4.84 4.16
C LEU A 146 1.08 -4.73 5.66
N ILE A 147 1.88 -5.68 6.13
CA ILE A 147 2.62 -5.61 7.39
C ILE A 147 4.09 -5.74 7.02
N ALA A 148 4.90 -4.72 7.30
CA ALA A 148 6.33 -4.79 7.12
C ALA A 148 7.02 -4.89 8.47
N ILE A 149 7.95 -5.83 8.61
CA ILE A 149 8.67 -6.14 9.85
C ILE A 149 10.17 -6.06 9.57
N GLY A 150 10.93 -5.57 10.54
CA GLY A 150 12.39 -5.61 10.48
C GLY A 150 13.04 -4.38 9.90
N ILE A 151 12.30 -3.26 9.80
CA ILE A 151 12.86 -2.00 9.31
C ILE A 151 14.05 -1.57 10.17
N CYS A 152 15.07 -1.01 9.54
CA CYS A 152 16.30 -0.57 10.19
C CYS A 152 17.09 -1.66 10.94
N GLY A 153 16.89 -2.93 10.58
CA GLY A 153 17.57 -4.06 11.22
C GLY A 153 17.02 -4.42 12.61
N TYR A 154 15.84 -3.91 12.97
CA TYR A 154 15.13 -4.29 14.19
C TYR A 154 14.05 -5.33 13.87
N PRO A 155 14.31 -6.64 14.08
CA PRO A 155 13.42 -7.72 13.64
C PRO A 155 12.06 -7.74 14.35
N HIS A 156 11.90 -6.97 15.42
CA HIS A 156 10.68 -6.90 16.21
C HIS A 156 9.84 -5.63 15.97
N LEU A 157 10.35 -4.70 15.16
CA LEU A 157 9.58 -3.50 14.84
C LEU A 157 8.65 -3.76 13.65
N MET A 158 7.36 -3.60 13.90
CA MET A 158 6.32 -3.56 12.90
C MET A 158 6.01 -2.10 12.59
N GLU A 159 6.59 -1.57 11.51
CA GLU A 159 6.56 -0.13 11.26
C GLU A 159 5.58 0.31 10.17
N LEU A 160 5.16 -0.56 9.28
CA LEU A 160 4.29 -0.18 8.20
C LEU A 160 2.91 -0.81 8.34
N GLN A 161 1.93 0.05 8.58
CA GLN A 161 0.51 -0.26 8.39
C GLN A 161 0.04 0.43 7.12
N GLY A 162 -0.26 -0.35 6.12
CA GLY A 162 -0.72 0.17 4.86
C GLY A 162 -1.27 -0.93 3.99
N GLY A 163 -1.00 -0.81 2.72
CA GLY A 163 -1.38 -1.84 1.76
C GLY A 163 -0.98 -1.47 0.35
N TYR A 164 -1.58 -2.17 -0.58
CA TYR A 164 -1.37 -1.94 -2.00
C TYR A 164 -2.69 -1.79 -2.72
N GLU A 165 -2.70 -0.91 -3.72
CA GLU A 165 -3.69 -0.86 -4.79
C GLU A 165 -3.00 -1.25 -6.08
N ASP A 166 -3.49 -2.32 -6.69
CA ASP A 166 -2.88 -2.93 -7.86
C ASP A 166 -3.78 -2.88 -9.07
N VAL A 167 -3.17 -2.75 -10.24
CA VAL A 167 -3.79 -3.02 -11.55
C VAL A 167 -3.02 -4.15 -12.19
N TYR A 168 -3.74 -5.20 -12.58
CA TYR A 168 -3.19 -6.39 -13.22
C TYR A 168 -3.64 -6.50 -14.66
N VAL A 169 -2.77 -7.01 -15.51
CA VAL A 169 -3.09 -7.38 -16.89
C VAL A 169 -2.60 -8.79 -17.15
N LYS A 170 -3.34 -9.54 -17.95
CA LYS A 170 -2.95 -10.87 -18.40
C LYS A 170 -2.13 -10.73 -19.68
N THR A 171 -0.92 -11.28 -19.68
CA THR A 171 0.00 -11.34 -20.83
C THR A 171 0.17 -12.77 -21.31
N GLU A 172 0.93 -12.98 -22.38
CA GLU A 172 1.31 -14.33 -22.83
C GLU A 172 2.14 -15.08 -21.77
N ASP A 173 2.90 -14.33 -20.93
CA ASP A 173 3.72 -14.87 -19.86
C ASP A 173 2.99 -15.00 -18.51
N GLY A 174 1.65 -14.85 -18.48
CA GLY A 174 0.81 -14.87 -17.29
C GLY A 174 0.45 -13.48 -16.78
N TRP A 175 -0.05 -13.40 -15.55
CA TRP A 175 -0.46 -12.14 -14.95
C TRP A 175 0.72 -11.28 -14.50
N LYS A 176 0.67 -9.97 -14.79
CA LYS A 176 1.70 -8.99 -14.42
C LYS A 176 1.06 -7.73 -13.82
N PHE A 177 1.84 -7.00 -13.03
CA PHE A 177 1.44 -5.67 -12.59
C PHE A 177 1.53 -4.67 -13.75
N LYS A 178 0.46 -3.93 -13.99
CA LYS A 178 0.49 -2.68 -14.76
C LYS A 178 0.85 -1.51 -13.86
N SER A 179 0.28 -1.51 -12.65
CA SER A 179 0.56 -0.51 -11.63
C SER A 179 0.44 -1.14 -10.25
N ARG A 180 1.35 -0.80 -9.36
CA ARG A 180 1.25 -1.06 -7.93
C ARG A 180 1.46 0.24 -7.17
N ILE A 181 0.53 0.56 -6.28
CA ILE A 181 0.60 1.74 -5.43
C ILE A 181 0.71 1.25 -3.99
N HIS A 182 1.82 1.55 -3.33
CA HIS A 182 1.95 1.38 -1.90
C HIS A 182 1.20 2.51 -1.20
N VAL A 183 0.12 2.17 -0.51
CA VAL A 183 -0.65 3.12 0.29
C VAL A 183 -0.19 3.01 1.73
N PHE A 184 0.43 4.06 2.24
CA PHE A 184 0.91 4.10 3.62
C PHE A 184 0.18 5.21 4.38
N ARG A 185 -0.33 4.89 5.56
CA ARG A 185 -0.77 5.89 6.51
C ARG A 185 0.42 6.22 7.41
N GLN A 186 0.92 7.43 7.32
CA GLN A 186 1.82 7.92 8.35
C GLN A 186 1.02 8.04 9.65
N ALA A 187 1.41 7.27 10.67
CA ALA A 187 1.07 7.68 12.02
C ALA A 187 1.76 9.03 12.27
N PRO A 188 1.08 10.03 12.87
CA PRO A 188 1.66 11.36 13.09
C PRO A 188 2.98 11.36 13.87
N SER A 189 3.31 10.25 14.52
CA SER A 189 4.52 10.04 15.33
C SER A 189 5.65 9.28 14.62
N LEU A 190 5.39 8.72 13.42
CA LEU A 190 6.39 7.96 12.67
C LEU A 190 6.91 8.83 11.52
N GLN A 191 8.04 9.49 11.74
CA GLN A 191 8.80 10.08 10.64
C GLN A 191 9.48 8.94 9.88
N PHE A 192 8.99 8.62 8.69
CA PHE A 192 9.70 7.78 7.73
C PHE A 192 11.12 8.32 7.52
N GLY A 193 12.14 7.50 7.76
CA GLY A 193 13.51 7.82 7.42
C GLY A 193 14.46 8.06 8.59
N VAL A 194 14.01 7.94 9.84
CA VAL A 194 14.93 7.96 10.98
C VAL A 194 15.08 6.55 11.54
N CYS A 195 15.94 5.76 10.93
CA CYS A 195 16.53 4.65 11.62
C CYS A 195 17.34 5.24 12.78
N MET A 196 16.83 5.12 14.00
CA MET A 196 17.51 5.62 15.19
C MET A 196 18.91 5.00 15.26
N ASN A 197 19.92 5.82 15.47
CA ASN A 197 21.29 5.36 15.64
C ASN A 197 21.33 4.29 16.74
N LYS A 198 22.04 3.20 16.51
CA LYS A 198 22.20 2.10 17.48
C LYS A 198 22.63 2.55 18.88
N GLU A 199 23.27 3.71 18.98
CA GLU A 199 23.75 4.29 20.25
C GLU A 199 22.62 4.89 21.10
N GLU A 200 21.51 5.34 20.52
CA GLU A 200 20.39 5.91 21.26
C GLU A 200 19.46 4.86 21.89
N LEU A 201 19.46 3.62 21.39
CA LEU A 201 18.61 2.54 21.90
C LEU A 201 19.15 1.82 23.15
N HIS A 202 20.41 1.99 23.47
CA HIS A 202 21.02 1.41 24.69
C HIS A 202 20.97 2.34 25.90
N SER A 203 20.32 3.52 25.78
CA SER A 203 20.23 4.52 26.85
C SER A 203 18.89 4.52 27.62
N HIS A 204 18.00 3.53 27.37
CA HIS A 204 16.72 3.38 28.10
C HIS A 204 16.54 2.02 28.74
#